data_78ca2ccdfc2bd8bdd4904ae9fd24cd75
#
_entry.id   78ca2ccdfc2bd8bdd4904ae9fd24cd75
#
_cell.length_a   1.000
_cell.length_b   1.000
_cell.length_c   1.000
_cell.angle_alpha   90.00
_cell.angle_beta   90.00
_cell.angle_gamma   90.00
#
_symmetry.space_group_name_H-M   'P 1'
#
loop_
_entity.id
_entity.type
_entity.pdbx_description
1 polymer ?
#
loop_
_entity_poly.entity_id
_entity_poly.type
_entity_poly.pdbx_seq_one_letter_code
_entity_poly.pdbx_strand_id
1 'polypeptide(L)'
;MIKYLFAVCSLVLMSFNALSQGAYTYETECLGSEMDGSITVKAWGVGRNYIDGLEQAKKVAVRDVLFKGIQNGKPDCNRAPLILDPHGQQTHEDYFFALLADNGEYLKFVSAKDEKLSSKTKRNKEKNPESVKVSAIVRVDRAGLKKKLIQDGIIK
;
A
#
# COMPACT_ATOMS: atom_id res chain seq x y z
N MET A 1 -7.53 55.53 -15.08
CA MET A 1 -7.96 54.15 -15.42
C MET A 1 -6.83 53.14 -15.26
N ILE A 2 -5.61 53.38 -15.71
CA ILE A 2 -4.48 52.41 -15.60
C ILE A 2 -4.09 52.06 -14.15
N LYS A 3 -4.17 53.02 -13.19
CA LYS A 3 -3.88 52.75 -11.77
C LYS A 3 -4.77 51.71 -11.09
N TYR A 4 -6.04 51.62 -11.50
CA TYR A 4 -6.98 50.64 -10.95
C TYR A 4 -6.80 49.25 -11.57
N LEU A 5 -6.26 49.17 -12.80
CA LEU A 5 -5.96 47.88 -13.45
C LEU A 5 -4.83 47.12 -12.72
N PHE A 6 -3.81 47.88 -12.27
CA PHE A 6 -2.71 47.27 -11.49
C PHE A 6 -3.13 46.78 -10.10
N ALA A 7 -4.06 47.50 -9.46
CA ALA A 7 -4.57 47.12 -8.15
C ALA A 7 -5.41 45.82 -8.21
N VAL A 8 -6.23 45.66 -9.26
CA VAL A 8 -7.04 44.45 -9.47
C VAL A 8 -6.18 43.23 -9.82
N CYS A 9 -5.14 43.42 -10.64
CA CYS A 9 -4.21 42.34 -10.99
C CYS A 9 -3.39 41.84 -9.79
N SER A 10 -3.05 42.75 -8.86
CA SER A 10 -2.31 42.39 -7.61
C SER A 10 -3.20 41.61 -6.63
N LEU A 11 -4.50 41.84 -6.58
CA LEU A 11 -5.41 41.09 -5.72
C LEU A 11 -5.70 39.68 -6.21
N VAL A 12 -5.67 39.45 -7.53
CA VAL A 12 -5.88 38.11 -8.12
C VAL A 12 -4.69 37.17 -7.93
N LEU A 13 -3.48 37.71 -7.81
CA LEU A 13 -2.26 36.93 -7.60
C LEU A 13 -2.09 36.38 -6.16
N MET A 14 -2.84 36.88 -5.20
CA MET A 14 -2.77 36.39 -3.80
C MET A 14 -3.69 35.22 -3.48
N SER A 15 -4.50 34.73 -4.42
CA SER A 15 -5.51 33.69 -4.18
C SER A 15 -5.02 32.27 -4.42
N PHE A 16 -3.77 32.05 -4.82
CA PHE A 16 -3.18 30.72 -5.02
C PHE A 16 -2.35 30.26 -3.83
N ASN A 17 -2.85 30.43 -2.62
CA ASN A 17 -2.43 29.57 -1.53
C ASN A 17 -3.16 28.23 -1.70
N ALA A 18 -2.68 27.37 -2.61
CA ALA A 18 -3.05 25.98 -2.64
C ALA A 18 -2.70 25.42 -1.26
N LEU A 19 -3.71 25.17 -0.45
CA LEU A 19 -3.62 24.35 0.73
C LEU A 19 -3.10 22.98 0.24
N SER A 20 -1.78 22.81 0.29
CA SER A 20 -1.15 21.51 0.23
C SER A 20 -1.67 20.74 1.45
N GLN A 21 -2.82 20.11 1.29
CA GLN A 21 -3.26 19.11 2.24
C GLN A 21 -2.19 18.02 2.18
N GLY A 22 -1.41 17.93 3.25
CA GLY A 22 -0.43 16.87 3.40
C GLY A 22 -1.15 15.54 3.22
N ALA A 23 -1.03 14.96 2.03
CA ALA A 23 -1.46 13.61 1.80
C ALA A 23 -0.56 12.74 2.69
N TYR A 24 -1.07 12.32 3.84
CA TYR A 24 -0.43 11.26 4.61
C TYR A 24 -0.46 10.02 3.74
N THR A 25 0.59 9.80 2.99
CA THR A 25 0.82 8.54 2.28
C THR A 25 1.10 7.49 3.35
N TYR A 26 0.10 6.68 3.63
CA TYR A 26 0.26 5.52 4.49
C TYR A 26 1.04 4.46 3.71
N GLU A 27 2.35 4.51 3.83
CA GLU A 27 3.22 3.56 3.14
C GLU A 27 3.41 2.31 3.98
N THR A 28 3.59 1.19 3.29
CA THR A 28 3.94 -0.07 3.91
C THR A 28 5.34 0.03 4.52
N GLU A 29 5.46 -0.39 5.79
CA GLU A 29 6.71 -0.38 6.55
C GLU A 29 7.20 -1.81 6.78
N CYS A 30 8.46 -2.08 6.51
CA CYS A 30 9.05 -3.36 6.87
C CYS A 30 9.48 -3.39 8.36
N LEU A 31 8.99 -4.36 9.09
CA LEU A 31 9.32 -4.58 10.50
C LEU A 31 10.43 -5.60 10.71
N GLY A 32 10.73 -6.44 9.72
CA GLY A 32 11.81 -7.41 9.77
C GLY A 32 11.76 -8.42 8.64
N SER A 33 12.93 -9.03 8.37
CA SER A 33 13.06 -10.18 7.49
C SER A 33 13.27 -11.43 8.32
N GLU A 34 12.65 -12.52 7.89
CA GLU A 34 12.76 -13.82 8.54
C GLU A 34 13.74 -14.72 7.79
N MET A 35 14.28 -15.74 8.48
CA MET A 35 15.25 -16.67 7.89
C MET A 35 14.66 -17.56 6.79
N ASP A 36 13.33 -17.73 6.75
CA ASP A 36 12.60 -18.47 5.73
C ASP A 36 12.37 -17.68 4.44
N GLY A 37 12.87 -16.44 4.38
CA GLY A 37 12.70 -15.54 3.25
C GLY A 37 11.36 -14.79 3.26
N SER A 38 10.56 -14.92 4.31
CA SER A 38 9.38 -14.10 4.53
C SER A 38 9.76 -12.73 5.12
N ILE A 39 8.86 -11.76 4.97
CA ILE A 39 9.00 -10.43 5.56
C ILE A 39 7.78 -10.09 6.39
N THR A 40 8.03 -9.48 7.54
CA THR A 40 6.97 -8.93 8.39
C THR A 40 6.82 -7.45 8.09
N VAL A 41 5.61 -7.05 7.71
CA VAL A 41 5.32 -5.68 7.31
C VAL A 41 4.10 -5.14 8.03
N LYS A 42 4.06 -3.82 8.22
CA LYS A 42 2.87 -3.08 8.63
C LYS A 42 2.29 -2.40 7.39
N ALA A 43 1.09 -2.80 7.01
CA ALA A 43 0.38 -2.26 5.88
C ALA A 43 -0.94 -1.61 6.30
N TRP A 44 -1.50 -0.78 5.41
CA TRP A 44 -2.72 -0.03 5.66
C TRP A 44 -3.77 -0.39 4.61
N GLY A 45 -5.00 -0.58 5.05
CA GLY A 45 -6.13 -0.83 4.18
C GLY A 45 -7.30 0.08 4.54
N VAL A 46 -8.10 0.41 3.54
CA VAL A 46 -9.35 1.15 3.69
C VAL A 46 -10.49 0.26 3.23
N GLY A 47 -11.49 0.10 4.05
CA GLY A 47 -12.64 -0.75 3.75
C GLY A 47 -13.93 -0.17 4.31
N ARG A 48 -15.06 -0.78 3.96
CA ARG A 48 -16.40 -0.41 4.48
C ARG A 48 -16.55 -0.72 5.97
N ASN A 49 -15.81 -1.69 6.45
CA ASN A 49 -15.76 -2.09 7.84
C ASN A 49 -14.34 -2.57 8.20
N TYR A 50 -14.14 -2.95 9.47
CA TYR A 50 -12.84 -3.40 9.96
C TYR A 50 -12.31 -4.65 9.22
N ILE A 51 -13.16 -5.63 8.95
CA ILE A 51 -12.77 -6.89 8.28
C ILE A 51 -12.35 -6.60 6.84
N ASP A 52 -13.14 -5.81 6.12
CA ASP A 52 -12.83 -5.38 4.76
C ASP A 52 -11.51 -4.57 4.74
N GLY A 53 -11.35 -3.63 5.67
CA GLY A 53 -10.09 -2.88 5.80
C GLY A 53 -8.87 -3.75 6.09
N LEU A 54 -9.02 -4.82 6.87
CA LEU A 54 -7.96 -5.79 7.15
C LEU A 54 -7.59 -6.58 5.89
N GLU A 55 -8.58 -7.04 5.11
CA GLU A 55 -8.34 -7.73 3.84
C GLU A 55 -7.64 -6.81 2.82
N GLN A 56 -8.05 -5.55 2.75
CA GLN A 56 -7.38 -4.57 1.90
C GLN A 56 -5.92 -4.33 2.35
N ALA A 57 -5.64 -4.30 3.65
CA ALA A 57 -4.27 -4.17 4.17
C ALA A 57 -3.39 -5.36 3.77
N LYS A 58 -3.92 -6.60 3.82
CA LYS A 58 -3.21 -7.80 3.34
C LYS A 58 -2.91 -7.72 1.85
N LYS A 59 -3.88 -7.31 1.03
CA LYS A 59 -3.69 -7.11 -0.42
C LYS A 59 -2.63 -6.06 -0.72
N VAL A 60 -2.67 -4.93 -0.01
CA VAL A 60 -1.67 -3.86 -0.15
C VAL A 60 -0.29 -4.38 0.19
N ALA A 61 -0.12 -5.14 1.28
CA ALA A 61 1.16 -5.73 1.66
C ALA A 61 1.74 -6.62 0.55
N VAL A 62 0.93 -7.53 -0.02
CA VAL A 62 1.37 -8.41 -1.12
C VAL A 62 1.66 -7.60 -2.38
N ARG A 63 0.81 -6.65 -2.74
CA ARG A 63 0.98 -5.80 -3.91
C ARG A 63 2.27 -4.97 -3.83
N ASP A 64 2.57 -4.41 -2.66
CA ASP A 64 3.79 -3.63 -2.49
C ASP A 64 5.04 -4.51 -2.60
N VAL A 65 5.01 -5.75 -2.09
CA VAL A 65 6.09 -6.73 -2.28
C VAL A 65 6.27 -7.09 -3.76
N LEU A 66 5.17 -7.20 -4.51
CA LEU A 66 5.22 -7.56 -5.93
C LEU A 66 5.77 -6.43 -6.79
N PHE A 67 5.27 -5.21 -6.65
CA PHE A 67 5.44 -4.16 -7.68
C PHE A 67 6.19 -2.92 -7.20
N LYS A 68 5.95 -2.46 -5.96
CA LYS A 68 6.50 -1.19 -5.47
C LYS A 68 7.82 -1.38 -4.75
N GLY A 69 8.00 -2.51 -4.08
CA GLY A 69 9.00 -2.68 -3.05
C GLY A 69 8.63 -1.94 -1.76
N ILE A 70 9.38 -2.16 -0.69
CA ILE A 70 9.12 -1.56 0.61
C ILE A 70 10.32 -0.72 1.02
N GLN A 71 10.19 0.61 0.88
CA GLN A 71 11.28 1.54 1.11
C GLN A 71 11.43 1.92 2.58
N ASN A 72 10.32 1.88 3.33
CA ASN A 72 10.28 2.31 4.72
C ASN A 72 10.45 1.13 5.69
N GLY A 73 10.99 1.42 6.86
CA GLY A 73 11.16 0.44 7.93
C GLY A 73 12.62 0.05 8.15
N LYS A 74 12.85 -1.14 8.66
CA LYS A 74 14.18 -1.60 9.05
C LYS A 74 15.13 -1.76 7.86
N PRO A 75 16.42 -1.45 8.02
CA PRO A 75 17.40 -1.48 6.93
C PRO A 75 17.75 -2.90 6.43
N ASP A 76 17.54 -3.92 7.24
CA ASP A 76 17.78 -5.33 6.92
C ASP A 76 16.72 -5.96 6.01
N CYS A 77 15.66 -5.22 5.72
CA CYS A 77 14.60 -5.68 4.85
C CYS A 77 14.99 -5.66 3.37
N ASN A 78 14.60 -6.70 2.64
CA ASN A 78 14.73 -6.69 1.19
C ASN A 78 13.72 -5.70 0.58
N ARG A 79 14.22 -4.58 0.09
CA ARG A 79 13.41 -3.43 -0.37
C ARG A 79 12.96 -3.53 -1.83
N ALA A 80 13.63 -4.35 -2.64
CA ALA A 80 13.31 -4.45 -4.06
C ALA A 80 11.95 -5.14 -4.29
N PRO A 81 11.16 -4.74 -5.28
CA PRO A 81 9.98 -5.49 -5.68
C PRO A 81 10.37 -6.83 -6.30
N LEU A 82 9.43 -7.76 -6.38
CA LEU A 82 9.63 -9.03 -7.09
C LEU A 82 9.55 -8.87 -8.59
N ILE A 83 8.70 -7.98 -9.06
CA ILE A 83 8.53 -7.63 -10.47
C ILE A 83 9.37 -6.37 -10.72
N LEU A 84 10.49 -6.55 -11.40
CA LEU A 84 11.41 -5.46 -11.72
C LEU A 84 11.03 -4.71 -13.00
N ASP A 85 10.25 -5.35 -13.88
CA ASP A 85 9.73 -4.72 -15.09
C ASP A 85 8.65 -3.69 -14.72
N PRO A 86 8.81 -2.41 -15.06
CA PRO A 86 7.80 -1.39 -14.79
C PRO A 86 6.44 -1.66 -15.46
N HIS A 87 6.42 -2.40 -16.56
CA HIS A 87 5.22 -2.79 -17.28
C HIS A 87 4.73 -4.20 -16.93
N GLY A 88 5.44 -4.92 -16.07
CA GLY A 88 5.15 -6.31 -15.75
C GLY A 88 3.73 -6.53 -15.19
N GLN A 89 3.19 -5.57 -14.44
CA GLN A 89 1.81 -5.64 -13.97
C GLN A 89 0.81 -5.56 -15.13
N GLN A 90 1.02 -4.66 -16.09
CA GLN A 90 0.12 -4.50 -17.23
C GLN A 90 0.24 -5.69 -18.20
N THR A 91 1.46 -6.17 -18.42
CA THR A 91 1.71 -7.32 -19.31
C THR A 91 1.00 -8.59 -18.85
N HIS A 92 0.82 -8.75 -17.53
CA HIS A 92 0.18 -9.91 -16.90
C HIS A 92 -1.05 -9.51 -16.07
N GLU A 93 -1.84 -8.55 -16.55
CA GLU A 93 -2.93 -7.94 -15.79
C GLU A 93 -3.95 -8.98 -15.29
N ASP A 94 -4.41 -9.86 -16.16
CA ASP A 94 -5.40 -10.90 -15.81
C ASP A 94 -4.88 -11.84 -14.72
N TYR A 95 -3.59 -12.20 -14.78
CA TYR A 95 -2.96 -13.04 -13.78
C TYR A 95 -2.96 -12.35 -12.41
N PHE A 96 -2.52 -11.09 -12.35
CA PHE A 96 -2.45 -10.36 -11.08
C PHE A 96 -3.83 -9.97 -10.56
N PHE A 97 -4.78 -9.74 -11.46
CA PHE A 97 -6.18 -9.54 -11.07
C PHE A 97 -6.74 -10.79 -10.37
N ALA A 98 -6.53 -11.98 -10.93
CA ALA A 98 -6.94 -13.24 -10.34
C ALA A 98 -6.18 -13.55 -9.02
N LEU A 99 -4.86 -13.31 -8.99
CA LEU A 99 -4.04 -13.54 -7.81
C LEU A 99 -4.52 -12.70 -6.61
N LEU A 100 -4.83 -11.41 -6.85
CA LEU A 100 -5.22 -10.43 -5.83
C LEU A 100 -6.75 -10.27 -5.67
N ALA A 101 -7.55 -11.12 -6.32
CA ALA A 101 -9.01 -11.10 -6.17
C ALA A 101 -9.44 -11.32 -4.71
N ASP A 102 -10.69 -11.01 -4.40
CA ASP A 102 -11.27 -11.35 -3.09
C ASP A 102 -11.23 -12.87 -2.91
N ASN A 103 -10.70 -13.34 -1.79
CA ASN A 103 -10.41 -14.75 -1.53
C ASN A 103 -9.44 -15.39 -2.54
N GLY A 104 -8.62 -14.58 -3.23
CA GLY A 104 -7.66 -15.04 -4.22
C GLY A 104 -6.45 -15.77 -3.62
N GLU A 105 -5.57 -16.26 -4.51
CA GLU A 105 -4.42 -17.06 -4.09
C GLU A 105 -3.39 -16.30 -3.25
N TYR A 106 -3.41 -14.95 -3.26
CA TYR A 106 -2.53 -14.15 -2.42
C TYR A 106 -2.64 -14.52 -0.93
N LEU A 107 -3.79 -15.03 -0.49
CA LEU A 107 -4.02 -15.47 0.90
C LEU A 107 -3.09 -16.61 1.32
N LYS A 108 -2.57 -17.39 0.39
CA LYS A 108 -1.60 -18.46 0.67
C LYS A 108 -0.23 -17.90 1.08
N PHE A 109 0.06 -16.65 0.71
CA PHE A 109 1.34 -15.99 0.89
C PHE A 109 1.31 -14.86 1.92
N VAL A 110 0.19 -14.64 2.58
CA VAL A 110 0.06 -13.62 3.61
C VAL A 110 -0.62 -14.19 4.85
N SER A 111 0.01 -14.04 6.00
CA SER A 111 -0.55 -14.45 7.28
C SER A 111 -0.52 -13.31 8.27
N ALA A 112 -1.61 -13.11 9.00
CA ALA A 112 -1.67 -12.24 10.17
C ALA A 112 -1.22 -13.06 11.39
N LYS A 113 0.07 -13.35 11.50
CA LYS A 113 0.59 -14.27 12.52
C LYS A 113 0.63 -13.63 13.91
N ASP A 114 0.67 -12.33 13.96
CA ASP A 114 0.65 -11.54 15.19
C ASP A 114 -0.53 -10.56 15.15
N GLU A 115 -1.74 -11.09 15.23
CA GLU A 115 -2.93 -10.31 15.58
C GLU A 115 -2.86 -9.75 17.02
N LYS A 116 -1.72 -9.32 17.46
CA LYS A 116 -1.65 -8.21 18.42
C LYS A 116 -2.05 -6.96 17.64
N LEU A 117 -3.32 -6.98 17.27
CA LEU A 117 -4.08 -5.83 16.86
C LEU A 117 -3.62 -4.67 17.71
N SER A 118 -2.84 -3.78 17.12
CA SER A 118 -2.69 -2.47 17.67
C SER A 118 -4.11 -1.88 17.64
N SER A 119 -4.85 -2.15 18.69
CA SER A 119 -6.23 -1.72 18.93
C SER A 119 -6.36 -0.21 19.10
N LYS A 120 -5.41 0.53 18.62
CA LYS A 120 -5.54 1.95 18.36
C LYS A 120 -6.15 2.12 16.96
N THR A 121 -7.35 1.56 16.78
CA THR A 121 -8.31 2.12 15.87
C THR A 121 -8.54 3.55 16.33
N LYS A 122 -7.70 4.49 15.92
CA LYS A 122 -8.11 5.87 15.88
C LYS A 122 -9.30 5.87 14.92
N ARG A 123 -10.49 5.84 15.48
CA ARG A 123 -11.67 6.30 14.79
C ARG A 123 -11.37 7.75 14.42
N ASN A 124 -10.69 7.94 13.30
CA ASN A 124 -10.61 9.23 12.68
C ASN A 124 -12.06 9.53 12.30
N LYS A 125 -12.68 10.41 13.07
CA LYS A 125 -13.89 11.12 12.69
C LYS A 125 -13.58 12.09 11.53
N GLU A 126 -12.80 11.64 10.56
CA GLU A 126 -12.60 12.39 9.32
C GLU A 126 -13.77 12.07 8.42
N LYS A 127 -14.60 13.07 8.28
CA LYS A 127 -15.58 13.50 7.25
C LYS A 127 -16.18 12.46 6.27
N ASN A 128 -15.89 11.17 6.37
CA ASN A 128 -16.52 10.14 5.56
C ASN A 128 -16.92 8.97 6.47
N PRO A 129 -18.20 8.92 6.94
CA PRO A 129 -18.68 7.87 7.84
C PRO A 129 -18.73 6.48 7.20
N GLU A 130 -18.47 6.36 5.91
CA GLU A 130 -18.61 5.12 5.13
C GLU A 130 -17.34 4.28 4.99
N SER A 131 -16.19 4.75 5.45
CA SER A 131 -14.94 3.99 5.34
C SER A 131 -14.16 3.92 6.64
N VAL A 132 -13.57 2.75 6.90
CA VAL A 132 -12.70 2.48 8.05
C VAL A 132 -11.29 2.23 7.56
N LYS A 133 -10.32 2.97 8.12
CA LYS A 133 -8.90 2.72 7.85
C LYS A 133 -8.34 1.80 8.93
N VAL A 134 -7.68 0.74 8.50
CA VAL A 134 -7.10 -0.30 9.36
C VAL A 134 -5.60 -0.43 9.06
N SER A 135 -4.78 -0.52 10.10
CA SER A 135 -3.40 -0.99 9.96
C SER A 135 -3.30 -2.45 10.40
N ALA A 136 -2.57 -3.24 9.65
CA ALA A 136 -2.32 -4.64 9.96
C ALA A 136 -0.81 -4.94 9.93
N ILE A 137 -0.36 -5.73 10.90
CA ILE A 137 0.96 -6.36 10.84
C ILE A 137 0.75 -7.74 10.25
N VAL A 138 1.38 -7.98 9.11
CA VAL A 138 1.25 -9.22 8.36
C VAL A 138 2.62 -9.75 7.98
N ARG A 139 2.74 -11.07 7.90
CA ARG A 139 3.90 -11.75 7.33
C ARG A 139 3.59 -12.10 5.89
N VAL A 140 4.44 -11.69 4.97
CA VAL A 140 4.36 -12.01 3.55
C VAL A 140 5.45 -13.01 3.20
N ASP A 141 5.06 -14.17 2.69
CA ASP A 141 5.97 -15.17 2.14
C ASP A 141 6.49 -14.74 0.78
N ARG A 142 7.52 -13.89 0.81
CA ARG A 142 8.17 -13.34 -0.37
C ARG A 142 8.85 -14.45 -1.20
N ALA A 143 9.45 -15.47 -0.52
CA ALA A 143 10.13 -16.57 -1.20
C ALA A 143 9.12 -17.46 -1.94
N GLY A 144 7.99 -17.79 -1.30
CA GLY A 144 6.91 -18.56 -1.92
C GLY A 144 6.28 -17.82 -3.10
N LEU A 145 6.01 -16.49 -2.96
CA LEU A 145 5.55 -15.66 -4.06
C LEU A 145 6.52 -15.69 -5.25
N LYS A 146 7.82 -15.50 -5.01
CA LYS A 146 8.84 -15.56 -6.06
C LYS A 146 8.82 -16.91 -6.77
N LYS A 147 8.79 -18.00 -6.01
CA LYS A 147 8.74 -19.36 -6.57
C LYS A 147 7.50 -19.55 -7.44
N LYS A 148 6.33 -19.10 -6.99
CA LYS A 148 5.10 -19.19 -7.78
C LYS A 148 5.22 -18.40 -9.09
N LEU A 149 5.71 -17.16 -9.04
CA LEU A 149 5.86 -16.33 -10.23
C LEU A 149 6.81 -16.95 -11.28
N ILE A 150 7.88 -17.65 -10.82
CA ILE A 150 8.78 -18.40 -11.71
C ILE A 150 8.04 -19.60 -12.31
N GLN A 151 7.31 -20.37 -11.50
CA GLN A 151 6.57 -21.55 -11.95
C GLN A 151 5.48 -21.19 -12.98
N ASP A 152 4.85 -20.04 -12.80
CA ASP A 152 3.80 -19.54 -13.69
C ASP A 152 4.37 -18.79 -14.92
N GLY A 153 5.71 -18.69 -15.05
CA GLY A 153 6.38 -18.04 -16.18
C GLY A 153 6.25 -16.51 -16.22
N ILE A 154 5.90 -15.89 -15.09
CA ILE A 154 5.75 -14.43 -14.96
C ILE A 154 7.12 -13.74 -14.85
N ILE A 155 8.05 -14.36 -14.12
CA ILE A 155 9.44 -13.90 -14.00
C ILE A 155 10.41 -15.06 -14.30
N LYS A 156 11.66 -14.70 -14.61
CA LYS A 156 12.75 -15.64 -14.91
C LYS A 156 13.61 -15.90 -13.69
#